data_f6430208a42e1e371ba97011a706a253
#
_entry.id   f6430208a42e1e371ba97011a706a253
#
_cell.length_a   1.000
_cell.length_b   1.000
_cell.length_c   1.000
_cell.angle_alpha   90.00
_cell.angle_beta   90.00
_cell.angle_gamma   90.00
#
_symmetry.space_group_name_H-M   'P 1'
#
loop_
_entity.id
_entity.type
_entity.pdbx_description
1 polymer ?
#
loop_
_entity_poly.entity_id
_entity_poly.type
_entity_poly.pdbx_seq_one_letter_code
_entity_poly.pdbx_strand_id
1 'polypeptide(L)'
;MASLWQHPQSRFWTACFTDHTGKQRKRSTKETDKRKALRMAETFEAEYRKVRTSAQMQKVLMDIHREITGKELEVTSLANFRDRWLAAKTAEGCAGATMKFYTHSTQRFVDHLGEAARRSIADVTRLQVEKFRNSLTGSLAVKTVNHQIKGLRMLFKAAIEAELLTTNPAEFVKTISAKRAGVKRKSAFALEEARKILPHCDPEWKSMVLFGYYTGQRLGDLQFLKWGNVSIPDRKLTLTTRKTGKAMQIPLAPALLAHLEALTRPMSAEEYVHPRLAARKSNTLSGAFTDILIAAGIRTASKAGDKRDHSQLSFHSLRHAAVSALKAAGVSQAATMEFVGHDSAEMSGIYTHVGLPALEHAAAAIPEI
;
A
#
# COMPACT_ATOMS: atom_id res chain seq x y z
N MET A 1 -6.83 -5.07 49.07
CA MET A 1 -8.27 -4.80 48.86
C MET A 1 -8.41 -3.40 48.32
N ALA A 2 -9.19 -3.26 47.30
CA ALA A 2 -9.51 -1.94 46.74
C ALA A 2 -10.26 -1.09 47.78
N SER A 3 -9.92 0.18 47.84
CA SER A 3 -10.55 1.15 48.70
C SER A 3 -10.90 2.43 47.92
N LEU A 4 -11.75 3.25 48.48
CA LEU A 4 -12.15 4.52 47.89
C LEU A 4 -11.64 5.68 48.70
N TRP A 5 -11.21 6.71 48.03
CA TRP A 5 -10.86 8.02 48.59
C TRP A 5 -11.55 9.11 47.78
N GLN A 6 -12.03 10.15 48.45
CA GLN A 6 -12.63 11.31 47.80
C GLN A 6 -11.92 12.57 48.19
N HIS A 7 -11.45 13.30 47.21
CA HIS A 7 -10.83 14.62 47.47
C HIS A 7 -11.92 15.61 47.95
N PRO A 8 -11.64 16.45 48.97
CA PRO A 8 -12.65 17.39 49.50
C PRO A 8 -13.29 18.30 48.45
N GLN A 9 -12.55 18.62 47.38
CA GLN A 9 -13.02 19.51 46.30
C GLN A 9 -13.51 18.73 45.06
N SER A 10 -13.65 17.42 45.13
CA SER A 10 -14.09 16.60 43.98
C SER A 10 -15.36 15.86 44.29
N ARG A 11 -16.33 15.94 43.35
CA ARG A 11 -17.56 15.14 43.43
C ARG A 11 -17.37 13.67 43.10
N PHE A 12 -16.19 13.30 42.52
CA PHE A 12 -15.93 11.95 42.06
C PHE A 12 -15.08 11.17 43.06
N TRP A 13 -15.38 9.89 43.18
CA TRP A 13 -14.59 8.94 43.95
C TRP A 13 -13.34 8.51 43.21
N THR A 14 -12.26 8.33 43.92
CA THR A 14 -10.98 7.82 43.44
C THR A 14 -10.76 6.42 44.00
N ALA A 15 -10.59 5.45 43.14
CA ALA A 15 -10.19 4.09 43.47
C ALA A 15 -8.72 4.07 43.92
N CYS A 16 -8.45 3.46 45.07
CA CYS A 16 -7.11 3.17 45.56
C CYS A 16 -6.96 1.66 45.57
N PHE A 17 -6.00 1.12 44.80
CA PHE A 17 -5.75 -0.31 44.70
C PHE A 17 -4.26 -0.58 44.47
N THR A 18 -3.84 -1.83 44.65
CA THR A 18 -2.45 -2.24 44.47
C THR A 18 -2.26 -2.76 43.04
N ASP A 19 -1.27 -2.23 42.33
CA ASP A 19 -0.94 -2.68 40.98
C ASP A 19 -0.20 -4.03 40.97
N HIS A 20 0.09 -4.52 39.77
CA HIS A 20 0.81 -5.79 39.57
C HIS A 20 2.24 -5.78 40.12
N THR A 21 2.84 -4.61 40.36
CA THR A 21 4.18 -4.46 40.97
C THR A 21 4.15 -4.38 42.47
N GLY A 22 2.98 -4.37 43.08
CA GLY A 22 2.81 -4.19 44.55
C GLY A 22 2.72 -2.75 44.99
N LYS A 23 2.75 -1.76 44.07
CA LYS A 23 2.62 -0.32 44.41
C LYS A 23 1.16 0.09 44.46
N GLN A 24 0.84 0.99 45.41
CA GLN A 24 -0.49 1.59 45.46
C GLN A 24 -0.69 2.56 44.30
N ARG A 25 -1.84 2.44 43.65
CA ARG A 25 -2.30 3.34 42.59
C ARG A 25 -3.60 4.02 42.94
N LYS A 26 -3.76 5.23 42.44
CA LYS A 26 -4.99 6.00 42.56
C LYS A 26 -5.52 6.29 41.15
N ARG A 27 -6.80 5.98 40.90
CA ARG A 27 -7.47 6.22 39.60
C ARG A 27 -8.88 6.74 39.85
N SER A 28 -9.25 7.86 39.20
CA SER A 28 -10.61 8.37 39.29
C SER A 28 -11.58 7.37 38.68
N THR A 29 -12.67 7.10 39.41
CA THR A 29 -13.78 6.26 38.90
C THR A 29 -14.73 7.04 38.04
N LYS A 30 -14.69 8.37 38.05
CA LYS A 30 -15.67 9.29 37.46
C LYS A 30 -17.12 9.03 37.93
N GLU A 31 -17.28 8.36 39.07
CA GLU A 31 -18.57 8.04 39.69
C GLU A 31 -18.76 8.90 40.93
N THR A 32 -19.98 9.37 41.11
CA THR A 32 -20.43 10.08 42.33
C THR A 32 -21.07 9.16 43.36
N ASP A 33 -21.63 8.03 42.88
CA ASP A 33 -22.20 7.00 43.74
C ASP A 33 -21.10 6.09 44.30
N LYS A 34 -21.05 6.00 45.63
CA LYS A 34 -20.04 5.25 46.37
C LYS A 34 -20.07 3.74 46.05
N ARG A 35 -21.28 3.13 45.85
CA ARG A 35 -21.40 1.70 45.57
C ARG A 35 -20.90 1.36 44.16
N LYS A 36 -21.25 2.20 43.15
CA LYS A 36 -20.74 2.06 41.80
C LYS A 36 -19.25 2.25 41.73
N ALA A 37 -18.74 3.27 42.41
CA ALA A 37 -17.31 3.53 42.50
C ALA A 37 -16.52 2.36 43.12
N LEU A 38 -17.06 1.72 44.17
CA LEU A 38 -16.44 0.55 44.79
C LEU A 38 -16.37 -0.63 43.86
N ARG A 39 -17.44 -0.94 43.11
CA ARG A 39 -17.42 -1.99 42.09
C ARG A 39 -16.38 -1.74 41.01
N MET A 40 -16.22 -0.48 40.59
CA MET A 40 -15.16 -0.11 39.64
C MET A 40 -13.76 -0.28 40.24
N ALA A 41 -13.56 0.08 41.50
CA ALA A 41 -12.29 -0.09 42.20
C ALA A 41 -11.93 -1.60 42.29
N GLU A 42 -12.88 -2.47 42.62
CA GLU A 42 -12.73 -3.92 42.63
C GLU A 42 -12.40 -4.47 41.25
N THR A 43 -13.06 -3.96 40.20
CA THR A 43 -12.74 -4.32 38.81
C THR A 43 -11.31 -3.97 38.44
N PHE A 44 -10.85 -2.76 38.77
CA PHE A 44 -9.48 -2.36 38.55
C PHE A 44 -8.49 -3.27 39.29
N GLU A 45 -8.74 -3.56 40.56
CA GLU A 45 -7.87 -4.46 41.32
C GLU A 45 -7.83 -5.86 40.71
N ALA A 46 -8.99 -6.40 40.30
CA ALA A 46 -9.08 -7.72 39.67
C ALA A 46 -8.32 -7.78 38.32
N GLU A 47 -8.40 -6.73 37.49
CA GLU A 47 -7.63 -6.63 36.27
C GLU A 47 -6.12 -6.65 36.54
N TYR A 48 -5.66 -5.86 37.51
CA TYR A 48 -4.24 -5.84 37.86
C TYR A 48 -3.77 -7.15 38.53
N ARG A 49 -4.63 -7.82 39.29
CA ARG A 49 -4.34 -9.14 39.88
C ARG A 49 -4.16 -10.20 38.79
N LYS A 50 -4.99 -10.19 37.72
CA LYS A 50 -4.83 -11.08 36.56
C LYS A 50 -3.49 -10.88 35.87
N VAL A 51 -3.06 -9.63 35.68
CA VAL A 51 -1.76 -9.30 35.08
C VAL A 51 -0.62 -9.81 35.95
N ARG A 52 -0.70 -9.69 37.29
CA ARG A 52 0.29 -10.20 38.24
C ARG A 52 0.39 -11.73 38.17
N THR A 53 -0.74 -12.43 38.13
CA THR A 53 -0.78 -13.89 38.01
C THR A 53 -0.17 -14.36 36.69
N SER A 54 -0.48 -13.68 35.57
CA SER A 54 0.11 -13.97 34.28
C SER A 54 1.63 -13.77 34.27
N ALA A 55 2.12 -12.67 34.84
CA ALA A 55 3.55 -12.41 34.95
C ALA A 55 4.29 -13.45 35.83
N GLN A 56 3.64 -13.89 36.91
CA GLN A 56 4.17 -14.97 37.75
C GLN A 56 4.21 -16.30 37.02
N MET A 57 3.17 -16.67 36.27
CA MET A 57 3.15 -17.85 35.42
C MET A 57 4.23 -17.81 34.34
N GLN A 58 4.40 -16.67 33.67
CA GLN A 58 5.49 -16.49 32.70
C GLN A 58 6.87 -16.69 33.34
N LYS A 59 7.08 -16.15 34.56
CA LYS A 59 8.34 -16.34 35.26
C LYS A 59 8.61 -17.81 35.57
N VAL A 60 7.60 -18.51 36.07
CA VAL A 60 7.73 -19.97 36.35
C VAL A 60 8.02 -20.76 35.08
N LEU A 61 7.34 -20.44 33.95
CA LEU A 61 7.62 -21.08 32.67
C LEU A 61 9.04 -20.78 32.17
N MET A 62 9.53 -19.56 32.35
CA MET A 62 10.91 -19.19 32.00
C MET A 62 11.93 -19.97 32.84
N ASP A 63 11.68 -20.10 34.15
CA ASP A 63 12.55 -20.84 35.06
C ASP A 63 12.58 -22.33 34.71
N ILE A 64 11.43 -22.96 34.46
CA ILE A 64 11.31 -24.35 34.01
C ILE A 64 12.04 -24.57 32.66
N HIS A 65 11.82 -23.66 31.69
CA HIS A 65 12.49 -23.74 30.37
C HIS A 65 14.02 -23.69 30.54
N ARG A 66 14.51 -22.76 31.38
CA ARG A 66 15.95 -22.62 31.68
C ARG A 66 16.50 -23.89 32.34
N GLU A 67 15.76 -24.49 33.29
CA GLU A 67 16.18 -25.73 33.93
C GLU A 67 16.26 -26.91 32.94
N ILE A 68 15.30 -27.00 32.02
CA ILE A 68 15.24 -28.15 31.09
C ILE A 68 16.24 -27.96 29.93
N THR A 69 16.37 -26.73 29.38
CA THR A 69 17.11 -26.50 28.14
C THR A 69 18.46 -25.82 28.35
N GLY A 70 18.75 -25.32 29.57
CA GLY A 70 19.92 -24.48 29.85
C GLY A 70 19.92 -23.10 29.17
N LYS A 71 18.82 -22.74 28.51
CA LYS A 71 18.69 -21.47 27.75
C LYS A 71 17.59 -20.61 28.35
N GLU A 72 17.79 -19.30 28.30
CA GLU A 72 16.70 -18.35 28.65
C GLU A 72 15.61 -18.37 27.57
N LEU A 73 14.36 -18.39 27.99
CA LEU A 73 13.22 -18.22 27.08
C LEU A 73 13.14 -16.77 26.66
N GLU A 74 13.62 -16.47 25.47
CA GLU A 74 13.47 -15.13 24.89
C GLU A 74 12.01 -14.85 24.54
N VAL A 75 11.32 -14.10 25.40
CA VAL A 75 9.99 -13.56 25.06
C VAL A 75 10.17 -12.42 24.06
N THR A 76 10.04 -12.75 22.81
CA THR A 76 10.15 -11.75 21.75
C THR A 76 8.93 -10.84 21.75
N SER A 77 9.13 -9.55 22.04
CA SER A 77 8.05 -8.56 21.94
C SER A 77 7.68 -8.27 20.48
N LEU A 78 6.43 -7.81 20.25
CA LEU A 78 6.01 -7.38 18.89
C LEU A 78 6.95 -6.32 18.30
N ALA A 79 7.36 -5.34 19.09
CA ALA A 79 8.25 -4.26 18.65
C ALA A 79 9.63 -4.81 18.23
N ASN A 80 10.25 -5.66 19.06
CA ASN A 80 11.55 -6.25 18.77
C ASN A 80 11.49 -7.20 17.56
N PHE A 81 10.43 -8.01 17.45
CA PHE A 81 10.25 -8.89 16.28
C PHE A 81 10.10 -8.07 15.00
N ARG A 82 9.29 -7.03 15.01
CA ARG A 82 9.13 -6.12 13.88
C ARG A 82 10.47 -5.56 13.41
N ASP A 83 11.29 -5.06 14.33
CA ASP A 83 12.58 -4.43 13.99
C ASP A 83 13.55 -5.46 13.38
N ARG A 84 13.63 -6.67 13.94
CA ARG A 84 14.40 -7.79 13.37
C ARG A 84 13.88 -8.18 11.98
N TRP A 85 12.58 -8.28 11.82
CA TRP A 85 11.96 -8.61 10.53
C TRP A 85 12.23 -7.54 9.46
N LEU A 86 12.14 -6.26 9.80
CA LEU A 86 12.47 -5.18 8.87
C LEU A 86 13.96 -5.19 8.48
N ALA A 87 14.86 -5.45 9.43
CA ALA A 87 16.28 -5.60 9.16
C ALA A 87 16.56 -6.79 8.21
N ALA A 88 15.91 -7.94 8.45
CA ALA A 88 16.01 -9.11 7.57
C ALA A 88 15.51 -8.80 6.15
N LYS A 89 14.35 -8.12 6.01
CA LYS A 89 13.82 -7.71 4.70
C LYS A 89 14.73 -6.72 3.97
N THR A 90 15.47 -5.90 4.69
CA THR A 90 16.48 -5.01 4.11
C THR A 90 17.68 -5.82 3.60
N ALA A 91 18.17 -6.78 4.39
CA ALA A 91 19.28 -7.66 4.01
C ALA A 91 18.93 -8.57 2.80
N GLU A 92 17.65 -8.99 2.68
CA GLU A 92 17.12 -9.72 1.52
C GLU A 92 17.03 -8.86 0.24
N GLY A 93 17.39 -7.58 0.27
CA GLY A 93 17.33 -6.69 -0.88
C GLY A 93 15.91 -6.24 -1.24
N CYS A 94 14.98 -6.23 -0.29
CA CYS A 94 13.60 -5.81 -0.53
C CYS A 94 13.54 -4.39 -1.06
N ALA A 95 12.76 -4.16 -2.14
CA ALA A 95 12.66 -2.86 -2.79
C ALA A 95 12.24 -1.74 -1.82
N GLY A 96 12.88 -0.56 -1.91
CA GLY A 96 12.67 0.54 -0.97
C GLY A 96 11.22 1.00 -0.82
N ALA A 97 10.40 0.91 -1.87
CA ALA A 97 8.96 1.19 -1.78
C ALA A 97 8.21 0.15 -0.93
N THR A 98 8.59 -1.12 -1.02
CA THR A 98 8.04 -2.21 -0.20
C THR A 98 8.49 -2.08 1.24
N MET A 99 9.76 -1.71 1.48
CA MET A 99 10.26 -1.42 2.82
C MET A 99 9.49 -0.27 3.50
N LYS A 100 9.29 0.85 2.79
CA LYS A 100 8.44 1.96 3.28
C LYS A 100 7.03 1.50 3.64
N PHE A 101 6.44 0.64 2.82
CA PHE A 101 5.12 0.07 3.10
C PHE A 101 5.12 -0.79 4.36
N TYR A 102 6.08 -1.70 4.53
CA TYR A 102 6.20 -2.55 5.72
C TYR A 102 6.45 -1.71 6.98
N THR A 103 7.43 -0.82 6.94
CA THR A 103 7.75 0.07 8.07
C THR A 103 6.53 0.88 8.49
N HIS A 104 5.83 1.50 7.54
CA HIS A 104 4.71 2.37 7.86
C HIS A 104 3.48 1.61 8.40
N SER A 105 3.17 0.44 7.84
CA SER A 105 2.02 -0.35 8.29
C SER A 105 2.26 -0.95 9.67
N THR A 106 3.45 -1.47 9.93
CA THR A 106 3.78 -2.10 11.22
C THR A 106 4.02 -1.05 12.32
N GLN A 107 4.63 0.12 11.99
CA GLN A 107 4.80 1.21 12.95
C GLN A 107 3.46 1.73 13.46
N ARG A 108 2.51 1.98 12.56
CA ARG A 108 1.17 2.43 12.97
C ARG A 108 0.47 1.47 13.92
N PHE A 109 0.69 0.18 13.74
CA PHE A 109 0.12 -0.82 14.64
C PHE A 109 0.80 -0.83 16.00
N VAL A 110 2.14 -0.72 16.03
CA VAL A 110 2.91 -0.56 17.28
C VAL A 110 2.45 0.68 18.03
N ASP A 111 2.31 1.82 17.35
CA ASP A 111 1.84 3.07 17.95
C ASP A 111 0.41 2.93 18.49
N HIS A 112 -0.48 2.22 17.78
CA HIS A 112 -1.85 1.96 18.22
C HIS A 112 -1.91 1.10 19.49
N LEU A 113 -1.02 0.14 19.63
CA LEU A 113 -0.94 -0.74 20.80
C LEU A 113 -0.23 -0.09 21.99
N GLY A 114 0.62 0.92 21.76
CA GLY A 114 1.40 1.59 22.80
C GLY A 114 2.21 0.60 23.64
N GLU A 115 2.08 0.64 24.96
CA GLU A 115 2.80 -0.25 25.88
C GLU A 115 2.52 -1.76 25.64
N ALA A 116 1.37 -2.11 25.06
CA ALA A 116 1.07 -3.51 24.72
C ALA A 116 2.00 -4.06 23.63
N ALA A 117 2.59 -3.22 22.79
CA ALA A 117 3.55 -3.65 21.77
C ALA A 117 4.88 -4.15 22.35
N ARG A 118 5.18 -3.83 23.62
CA ARG A 118 6.34 -4.32 24.35
C ARG A 118 6.14 -5.70 24.96
N ARG A 119 4.91 -6.23 24.93
CA ARG A 119 4.58 -7.58 25.38
C ARG A 119 4.92 -8.60 24.30
N SER A 120 4.81 -9.89 24.65
CA SER A 120 5.00 -10.98 23.70
C SER A 120 4.18 -10.77 22.43
N ILE A 121 4.77 -11.06 21.28
CA ILE A 121 4.04 -11.08 20.01
C ILE A 121 2.90 -12.09 20.03
N ALA A 122 3.02 -13.15 20.85
CA ALA A 122 1.98 -14.17 21.04
C ALA A 122 0.73 -13.65 21.76
N ASP A 123 0.83 -12.51 22.47
CA ASP A 123 -0.31 -11.88 23.15
C ASP A 123 -1.17 -11.06 22.19
N VAL A 124 -0.75 -10.88 20.94
CA VAL A 124 -1.50 -10.10 19.96
C VAL A 124 -2.72 -10.89 19.49
N THR A 125 -3.89 -10.34 19.76
CA THR A 125 -5.16 -10.97 19.41
C THR A 125 -5.76 -10.42 18.12
N ARG A 126 -6.60 -11.23 17.47
CA ARG A 126 -7.42 -10.79 16.33
C ARG A 126 -8.23 -9.53 16.67
N LEU A 127 -8.81 -9.46 17.86
CA LEU A 127 -9.62 -8.32 18.29
C LEU A 127 -8.80 -7.01 18.31
N GLN A 128 -7.54 -7.04 18.69
CA GLN A 128 -6.65 -5.87 18.64
C GLN A 128 -6.41 -5.40 17.20
N VAL A 129 -6.20 -6.33 16.26
CA VAL A 129 -6.05 -6.01 14.84
C VAL A 129 -7.35 -5.46 14.26
N GLU A 130 -8.51 -5.97 14.65
CA GLU A 130 -9.82 -5.44 14.24
C GLU A 130 -10.06 -4.03 14.79
N LYS A 131 -9.73 -3.77 16.07
CA LYS A 131 -9.79 -2.42 16.67
C LYS A 131 -8.87 -1.44 15.94
N PHE A 132 -7.65 -1.85 15.62
CA PHE A 132 -6.73 -1.05 14.80
C PHE A 132 -7.33 -0.72 13.43
N ARG A 133 -7.83 -1.72 12.68
CA ARG A 133 -8.52 -1.47 11.39
C ARG A 133 -9.63 -0.45 11.55
N ASN A 134 -10.47 -0.61 12.57
CA ASN A 134 -11.63 0.25 12.80
C ASN A 134 -11.21 1.69 13.19
N SER A 135 -10.11 1.87 13.93
CA SER A 135 -9.59 3.19 14.29
C SER A 135 -9.10 3.99 13.08
N LEU A 136 -8.70 3.30 12.00
CA LEU A 136 -8.28 3.94 10.75
C LEU A 136 -9.46 4.31 9.83
N THR A 137 -10.65 3.75 10.10
CA THR A 137 -11.84 4.00 9.29
C THR A 137 -12.33 5.44 9.49
N GLY A 138 -12.62 6.14 8.42
CA GLY A 138 -13.02 7.56 8.45
C GLY A 138 -11.86 8.54 8.29
N SER A 139 -10.67 8.22 8.82
CA SER A 139 -9.46 9.05 8.66
C SER A 139 -8.68 8.72 7.39
N LEU A 140 -8.70 7.46 6.94
CA LEU A 140 -7.99 6.99 5.77
C LEU A 140 -8.93 6.43 4.70
N ALA A 141 -8.48 6.48 3.44
CA ALA A 141 -9.17 5.80 2.34
C ALA A 141 -9.20 4.29 2.56
N VAL A 142 -10.31 3.63 2.19
CA VAL A 142 -10.53 2.18 2.34
C VAL A 142 -9.36 1.34 1.82
N LYS A 143 -8.82 1.70 0.65
CA LYS A 143 -7.65 1.03 0.08
C LYS A 143 -6.42 1.12 1.00
N THR A 144 -6.22 2.27 1.64
CA THR A 144 -5.10 2.49 2.56
C THR A 144 -5.29 1.66 3.83
N VAL A 145 -6.51 1.62 4.39
CA VAL A 145 -6.82 0.78 5.56
C VAL A 145 -6.53 -0.69 5.24
N ASN A 146 -7.04 -1.21 4.12
CA ASN A 146 -6.80 -2.59 3.70
C ASN A 146 -5.32 -2.87 3.46
N HIS A 147 -4.55 -1.89 2.99
CA HIS A 147 -3.10 -1.99 2.83
C HIS A 147 -2.39 -2.12 4.19
N GLN A 148 -2.83 -1.38 5.23
CA GLN A 148 -2.26 -1.54 6.58
C GLN A 148 -2.44 -2.99 7.07
N ILE A 149 -3.64 -3.55 6.95
CA ILE A 149 -3.91 -4.94 7.35
C ILE A 149 -3.07 -5.94 6.54
N LYS A 150 -2.85 -5.70 5.24
CA LYS A 150 -1.95 -6.52 4.42
C LYS A 150 -0.52 -6.54 4.97
N GLY A 151 0.00 -5.38 5.39
CA GLY A 151 1.33 -5.30 6.00
C GLY A 151 1.44 -6.11 7.30
N LEU A 152 0.41 -6.06 8.16
CA LEU A 152 0.35 -6.86 9.38
C LEU A 152 0.28 -8.36 9.10
N ARG A 153 -0.48 -8.79 8.08
CA ARG A 153 -0.50 -10.21 7.67
C ARG A 153 0.88 -10.71 7.30
N MET A 154 1.68 -9.90 6.60
CA MET A 154 3.05 -10.26 6.24
C MET A 154 3.97 -10.37 7.46
N LEU A 155 3.86 -9.42 8.42
CA LEU A 155 4.61 -9.46 9.67
C LEU A 155 4.28 -10.74 10.48
N PHE A 156 3.00 -11.02 10.70
CA PHE A 156 2.59 -12.18 11.48
C PHE A 156 2.82 -13.51 10.75
N LYS A 157 2.81 -13.52 9.41
CA LYS A 157 3.24 -14.69 8.64
C LYS A 157 4.72 -15.00 8.92
N ALA A 158 5.57 -13.99 8.90
CA ALA A 158 6.97 -14.17 9.25
C ALA A 158 7.17 -14.60 10.72
N ALA A 159 6.28 -14.20 11.64
CA ALA A 159 6.32 -14.66 13.02
C ALA A 159 5.93 -16.14 13.17
N ILE A 160 5.05 -16.66 12.30
CA ILE A 160 4.75 -18.11 12.22
C ILE A 160 5.95 -18.85 11.65
N GLU A 161 6.57 -18.36 10.58
CA GLU A 161 7.77 -18.93 9.97
C GLU A 161 8.97 -18.97 10.97
N ALA A 162 8.99 -18.03 11.92
CA ALA A 162 9.95 -17.98 13.03
C ALA A 162 9.50 -18.78 14.28
N GLU A 163 8.43 -19.58 14.19
CA GLU A 163 7.87 -20.41 15.26
C GLU A 163 7.43 -19.63 16.52
N LEU A 164 7.24 -18.33 16.43
CA LEU A 164 6.77 -17.47 17.52
C LEU A 164 5.24 -17.46 17.65
N LEU A 165 4.52 -17.86 16.61
CA LEU A 165 3.07 -17.92 16.54
C LEU A 165 2.62 -19.23 15.88
N THR A 166 1.48 -19.77 16.32
CA THR A 166 0.81 -20.88 15.65
C THR A 166 -0.23 -20.43 14.64
N THR A 167 -0.79 -19.23 14.82
CA THR A 167 -1.82 -18.66 13.93
C THR A 167 -1.58 -17.17 13.71
N ASN A 168 -1.99 -16.67 12.53
CA ASN A 168 -1.85 -15.27 12.19
C ASN A 168 -3.06 -14.45 12.70
N PRO A 169 -2.92 -13.56 13.69
CA PRO A 169 -4.04 -12.79 14.22
C PRO A 169 -4.67 -11.82 13.23
N ALA A 170 -3.99 -11.49 12.12
CA ALA A 170 -4.52 -10.64 11.07
C ALA A 170 -5.20 -11.40 9.92
N GLU A 171 -5.10 -12.75 9.88
CA GLU A 171 -5.56 -13.55 8.73
C GLU A 171 -7.05 -13.40 8.46
N PHE A 172 -7.87 -13.60 9.48
CA PHE A 172 -9.33 -13.55 9.37
C PHE A 172 -9.93 -12.16 9.62
N VAL A 173 -9.10 -11.12 9.72
CA VAL A 173 -9.59 -9.73 9.81
C VAL A 173 -10.12 -9.33 8.44
N LYS A 174 -11.44 -9.20 8.32
CA LYS A 174 -12.10 -8.84 7.05
C LYS A 174 -11.65 -7.47 6.55
N THR A 175 -11.31 -7.41 5.27
CA THR A 175 -11.07 -6.15 4.58
C THR A 175 -12.36 -5.36 4.39
N ILE A 176 -12.25 -4.04 4.29
CA ILE A 176 -13.38 -3.15 4.04
C ILE A 176 -13.69 -3.21 2.54
N SER A 177 -14.98 -3.40 2.18
CA SER A 177 -15.40 -3.44 0.77
C SER A 177 -15.34 -2.06 0.12
N ALA A 178 -14.56 -1.94 -0.96
CA ALA A 178 -14.48 -0.72 -1.76
C ALA A 178 -15.81 -0.40 -2.48
N LYS A 179 -16.61 -1.42 -2.85
CA LYS A 179 -17.93 -1.23 -3.48
C LYS A 179 -18.90 -0.48 -2.55
N ARG A 180 -18.89 -0.80 -1.26
CA ARG A 180 -19.73 -0.10 -0.25
C ARG A 180 -19.24 1.31 0.05
N ALA A 181 -17.99 1.63 -0.27
CA ALA A 181 -17.42 2.96 -0.04
C ALA A 181 -17.56 3.91 -1.23
N GLY A 182 -18.26 3.53 -2.31
CA GLY A 182 -18.50 4.37 -3.49
C GLY A 182 -17.22 4.73 -4.26
N VAL A 183 -16.15 3.92 -4.16
CA VAL A 183 -14.88 4.18 -4.82
C VAL A 183 -15.04 4.04 -6.33
N LYS A 184 -14.94 5.15 -7.06
CA LYS A 184 -14.96 5.17 -8.53
C LYS A 184 -13.73 4.46 -9.11
N ARG A 185 -13.91 3.73 -10.22
CA ARG A 185 -12.80 3.13 -10.95
C ARG A 185 -11.98 4.21 -11.67
N LYS A 186 -10.69 3.98 -11.84
CA LYS A 186 -9.85 4.85 -12.68
C LYS A 186 -10.32 4.79 -14.12
N SER A 187 -10.41 5.96 -14.78
CA SER A 187 -10.75 6.07 -16.19
C SER A 187 -9.49 5.91 -17.07
N ALA A 188 -9.68 5.44 -18.29
CA ALA A 188 -8.70 5.59 -19.36
C ALA A 188 -8.86 6.98 -19.98
N PHE A 189 -7.79 7.50 -20.60
CA PHE A 189 -7.94 8.70 -21.45
C PHE A 189 -8.79 8.39 -22.67
N ALA A 190 -9.74 9.24 -22.98
CA ALA A 190 -10.29 9.32 -24.31
C ALA A 190 -9.22 9.90 -25.27
N LEU A 191 -9.32 9.58 -26.57
CA LEU A 191 -8.37 10.05 -27.57
C LEU A 191 -8.26 11.60 -27.56
N GLU A 192 -9.40 12.28 -27.51
CA GLU A 192 -9.46 13.75 -27.47
C GLU A 192 -8.83 14.34 -26.20
N GLU A 193 -8.96 13.69 -25.06
CA GLU A 193 -8.29 14.11 -23.84
C GLU A 193 -6.77 13.94 -23.94
N ALA A 194 -6.30 12.84 -24.55
CA ALA A 194 -4.87 12.64 -24.79
C ALA A 194 -4.31 13.71 -25.77
N ARG A 195 -5.08 14.11 -26.78
CA ARG A 195 -4.71 15.20 -27.70
C ARG A 195 -4.66 16.56 -27.00
N LYS A 196 -5.60 16.86 -26.11
CA LYS A 196 -5.66 18.12 -25.36
C LYS A 196 -4.46 18.33 -24.43
N ILE A 197 -3.78 17.28 -24.01
CA ILE A 197 -2.61 17.39 -23.13
C ILE A 197 -1.40 17.93 -23.89
N LEU A 198 -1.20 17.55 -25.14
CA LEU A 198 0.04 17.79 -25.90
C LEU A 198 0.45 19.27 -26.03
N PRO A 199 -0.47 20.23 -26.26
CA PRO A 199 -0.13 21.65 -26.29
C PRO A 199 0.37 22.24 -24.97
N HIS A 200 0.06 21.59 -23.85
CA HIS A 200 0.45 22.02 -22.51
C HIS A 200 1.74 21.33 -22.01
N CYS A 201 2.36 20.51 -22.87
CA CYS A 201 3.60 19.80 -22.56
C CYS A 201 4.80 20.57 -23.10
N ASP A 202 5.87 20.65 -22.30
CA ASP A 202 7.19 20.94 -22.84
C ASP A 202 7.69 19.78 -23.74
N PRO A 203 8.77 19.94 -24.50
CA PRO A 203 9.22 18.95 -25.47
C PRO A 203 9.45 17.54 -24.85
N GLU A 204 10.06 17.45 -23.63
CA GLU A 204 10.28 16.16 -22.98
C GLU A 204 8.98 15.57 -22.45
N TRP A 205 8.07 16.36 -21.89
CA TRP A 205 6.75 15.87 -21.47
C TRP A 205 5.91 15.43 -22.65
N LYS A 206 5.99 16.15 -23.78
CA LYS A 206 5.30 15.74 -25.03
C LYS A 206 5.78 14.36 -25.47
N SER A 207 7.09 14.15 -25.52
CA SER A 207 7.69 12.85 -25.83
C SER A 207 7.27 11.80 -24.82
N MET A 208 7.35 12.08 -23.51
CA MET A 208 6.95 11.16 -22.44
C MET A 208 5.47 10.73 -22.56
N VAL A 209 4.56 11.65 -22.91
CA VAL A 209 3.13 11.37 -23.11
C VAL A 209 2.93 10.46 -24.32
N LEU A 210 3.61 10.74 -25.45
CA LEU A 210 3.55 9.91 -26.65
C LEU A 210 4.05 8.49 -26.39
N PHE A 211 5.20 8.35 -25.72
CA PHE A 211 5.66 7.03 -25.28
C PHE A 211 4.65 6.34 -24.37
N GLY A 212 4.12 7.05 -23.36
CA GLY A 212 3.13 6.50 -22.45
C GLY A 212 1.86 6.01 -23.15
N TYR A 213 1.38 6.75 -24.14
CA TYR A 213 0.19 6.43 -24.90
C TYR A 213 0.41 5.28 -25.89
N TYR A 214 1.48 5.32 -26.70
CA TYR A 214 1.71 4.35 -27.76
C TYR A 214 2.36 3.04 -27.30
N THR A 215 3.05 3.03 -26.14
CA THR A 215 3.69 1.82 -25.62
C THR A 215 3.01 1.27 -24.37
N GLY A 216 2.18 2.07 -23.71
CA GLY A 216 1.54 1.70 -22.45
C GLY A 216 2.53 1.51 -21.29
N GLN A 217 3.76 2.01 -21.38
CA GLN A 217 4.77 1.79 -20.35
C GLN A 217 4.57 2.69 -19.13
N ARG A 218 5.12 2.28 -17.99
CA ARG A 218 4.99 3.03 -16.73
C ARG A 218 5.88 4.27 -16.75
N LEU A 219 5.43 5.34 -16.10
CA LEU A 219 6.20 6.59 -15.97
C LEU A 219 7.65 6.36 -15.52
N GLY A 220 7.85 5.50 -14.51
CA GLY A 220 9.19 5.22 -14.00
C GLY A 220 10.07 4.38 -14.93
N ASP A 221 9.49 3.61 -15.85
CA ASP A 221 10.25 2.87 -16.86
C ASP A 221 10.66 3.82 -18.00
N LEU A 222 9.78 4.72 -18.43
CA LEU A 222 10.05 5.73 -19.45
C LEU A 222 10.97 6.87 -18.97
N GLN A 223 10.93 7.21 -17.68
CA GLN A 223 11.79 8.24 -17.09
C GLN A 223 13.28 7.98 -17.33
N PHE A 224 13.68 6.72 -17.28
CA PHE A 224 15.07 6.30 -17.40
C PHE A 224 15.36 5.58 -18.73
N LEU A 225 14.51 5.83 -19.73
CA LEU A 225 14.69 5.29 -21.07
C LEU A 225 15.91 5.92 -21.72
N LYS A 226 16.82 5.09 -22.22
CA LYS A 226 18.03 5.51 -22.95
C LYS A 226 17.84 5.40 -24.46
N TRP A 227 18.61 6.15 -25.21
CA TRP A 227 18.58 6.06 -26.65
C TRP A 227 19.01 4.68 -27.16
N GLY A 228 19.90 3.99 -26.48
CA GLY A 228 20.27 2.60 -26.78
C GLY A 228 19.11 1.60 -26.65
N ASN A 229 18.01 1.97 -26.00
CA ASN A 229 16.81 1.16 -25.94
C ASN A 229 15.89 1.34 -27.17
N VAL A 230 16.15 2.34 -28.03
CA VAL A 230 15.29 2.71 -29.16
C VAL A 230 16.01 2.41 -30.48
N SER A 231 15.55 1.41 -31.22
CA SER A 231 16.01 1.13 -32.56
C SER A 231 14.99 1.64 -33.59
N ILE A 232 15.33 2.75 -34.27
CA ILE A 232 14.49 3.29 -35.37
C ILE A 232 14.55 2.38 -36.59
N PRO A 233 15.74 1.86 -37.03
CA PRO A 233 15.79 0.95 -38.16
C PRO A 233 14.94 -0.30 -37.96
N ASP A 234 14.99 -0.90 -36.78
CA ASP A 234 14.19 -2.09 -36.45
C ASP A 234 12.76 -1.73 -35.97
N ARG A 235 12.42 -0.45 -35.88
CA ARG A 235 11.11 0.04 -35.40
C ARG A 235 10.68 -0.57 -34.08
N LYS A 236 11.59 -0.70 -33.12
CA LYS A 236 11.34 -1.35 -31.82
C LYS A 236 11.94 -0.60 -30.65
N LEU A 237 11.28 -0.72 -29.52
CA LEU A 237 11.76 -0.31 -28.21
C LEU A 237 12.07 -1.57 -27.39
N THR A 238 13.28 -1.65 -26.85
CA THR A 238 13.72 -2.72 -25.96
C THR A 238 13.94 -2.14 -24.56
N LEU A 239 13.26 -2.66 -23.56
CA LEU A 239 13.42 -2.21 -22.19
C LEU A 239 13.25 -3.36 -21.19
N THR A 240 13.89 -3.20 -20.02
CA THR A 240 13.65 -4.05 -18.85
C THR A 240 12.85 -3.25 -17.82
N THR A 241 11.67 -3.75 -17.46
CA THR A 241 10.79 -3.06 -16.51
C THR A 241 11.43 -3.00 -15.13
N ARG A 242 11.54 -1.82 -14.54
CA ARG A 242 12.19 -1.62 -13.23
C ARG A 242 11.48 -2.30 -12.06
N LYS A 243 10.17 -2.48 -12.17
CA LYS A 243 9.36 -3.06 -11.10
C LYS A 243 9.43 -4.58 -11.03
N THR A 244 9.51 -5.26 -12.18
CA THR A 244 9.39 -6.73 -12.28
C THR A 244 10.62 -7.38 -12.92
N GLY A 245 11.56 -6.62 -13.45
CA GLY A 245 12.73 -7.14 -14.14
C GLY A 245 12.43 -7.81 -15.50
N LYS A 246 11.18 -7.68 -16.01
CA LYS A 246 10.78 -8.30 -17.28
C LYS A 246 11.42 -7.55 -18.46
N ALA A 247 12.19 -8.27 -19.28
CA ALA A 247 12.65 -7.77 -20.57
C ALA A 247 11.50 -7.78 -21.57
N MET A 248 11.40 -6.72 -22.38
CA MET A 248 10.31 -6.53 -23.34
C MET A 248 10.84 -5.93 -24.62
N GLN A 249 10.26 -6.34 -25.76
CA GLN A 249 10.41 -5.70 -27.03
C GLN A 249 9.05 -5.21 -27.52
N ILE A 250 8.94 -3.92 -27.82
CA ILE A 250 7.68 -3.27 -28.16
C ILE A 250 7.84 -2.64 -29.53
N PRO A 251 7.06 -3.04 -30.55
CA PRO A 251 7.03 -2.36 -31.84
C PRO A 251 6.63 -0.90 -31.68
N LEU A 252 7.29 -0.01 -32.41
CA LEU A 252 6.99 1.41 -32.42
C LEU A 252 5.84 1.70 -33.38
N ALA A 253 4.77 2.30 -32.85
CA ALA A 253 3.68 2.81 -33.68
C ALA A 253 4.19 3.89 -34.66
N PRO A 254 3.63 3.99 -35.89
CA PRO A 254 4.10 4.96 -36.89
C PRO A 254 4.18 6.40 -36.38
N ALA A 255 3.21 6.87 -35.63
CA ALA A 255 3.22 8.21 -35.05
C ALA A 255 4.32 8.44 -34.02
N LEU A 256 4.66 7.42 -33.22
CA LEU A 256 5.77 7.49 -32.27
C LEU A 256 7.11 7.46 -33.01
N LEU A 257 7.21 6.65 -34.09
CA LEU A 257 8.40 6.60 -34.95
C LEU A 257 8.67 7.95 -35.60
N ALA A 258 7.67 8.58 -36.22
CA ALA A 258 7.77 9.92 -36.81
C ALA A 258 8.21 10.98 -35.78
N HIS A 259 7.67 10.89 -34.54
CA HIS A 259 8.13 11.77 -33.45
C HIS A 259 9.61 11.56 -33.13
N LEU A 260 10.08 10.31 -33.04
CA LEU A 260 11.47 9.97 -32.73
C LEU A 260 12.45 10.39 -33.84
N GLU A 261 12.03 10.30 -35.10
CA GLU A 261 12.81 10.77 -36.27
C GLU A 261 12.99 12.28 -36.27
N ALA A 262 12.03 13.02 -35.73
CA ALA A 262 12.11 14.48 -35.59
C ALA A 262 12.93 14.97 -34.41
N LEU A 263 13.33 14.07 -33.47
CA LEU A 263 14.16 14.46 -32.35
C LEU A 263 15.65 14.44 -32.71
N THR A 264 16.38 15.46 -32.21
CA THR A 264 17.85 15.45 -32.28
C THR A 264 18.38 14.35 -31.38
N ARG A 265 19.12 13.41 -31.97
CA ARG A 265 19.71 12.31 -31.23
C ARG A 265 21.10 12.68 -30.72
N PRO A 266 21.43 12.33 -29.48
CA PRO A 266 22.79 12.43 -29.00
C PRO A 266 23.70 11.36 -29.65
N MET A 267 24.99 11.57 -29.57
CA MET A 267 25.99 10.60 -30.09
C MET A 267 26.08 9.33 -29.21
N SER A 268 25.73 9.44 -27.93
CA SER A 268 25.83 8.31 -26.97
C SER A 268 24.50 7.60 -26.81
N ALA A 269 24.51 6.27 -26.98
CA ALA A 269 23.41 5.38 -26.69
C ALA A 269 23.02 5.36 -25.18
N GLU A 270 23.93 5.76 -24.30
CA GLU A 270 23.73 5.79 -22.84
C GLU A 270 22.96 7.01 -22.37
N GLU A 271 22.79 8.03 -23.22
CA GLU A 271 22.04 9.21 -22.85
C GLU A 271 20.53 8.92 -22.76
N TYR A 272 19.90 9.61 -21.83
CA TYR A 272 18.44 9.48 -21.63
C TYR A 272 17.67 10.15 -22.76
N VAL A 273 16.54 9.56 -23.16
CA VAL A 273 15.60 10.17 -24.11
C VAL A 273 14.97 11.43 -23.52
N HIS A 274 14.84 11.46 -22.19
CA HIS A 274 14.24 12.57 -21.44
C HIS A 274 15.20 13.03 -20.31
N PRO A 275 16.34 13.68 -20.62
CA PRO A 275 17.40 13.94 -19.63
C PRO A 275 16.96 14.83 -18.47
N ARG A 276 16.14 15.87 -18.70
CA ARG A 276 15.63 16.72 -17.62
C ARG A 276 14.65 15.99 -16.70
N LEU A 277 13.80 15.13 -17.26
CA LEU A 277 12.88 14.30 -16.46
C LEU A 277 13.64 13.19 -15.74
N ALA A 278 14.68 12.61 -16.33
CA ALA A 278 15.53 11.60 -15.68
C ALA A 278 16.27 12.16 -14.45
N ALA A 279 16.67 13.42 -14.47
CA ALA A 279 17.34 14.10 -13.36
C ALA A 279 16.38 14.39 -12.17
N ARG A 280 15.07 14.32 -12.35
CA ARG A 280 14.10 14.61 -11.28
C ARG A 280 13.82 13.38 -10.43
N LYS A 281 13.40 13.60 -9.17
CA LYS A 281 12.89 12.51 -8.32
C LYS A 281 11.57 11.96 -8.90
N SER A 282 11.44 10.66 -9.07
CA SER A 282 10.27 10.02 -9.70
C SER A 282 8.93 10.37 -9.03
N ASN A 283 8.91 10.63 -7.72
CA ASN A 283 7.71 11.03 -7.00
C ASN A 283 7.21 12.45 -7.38
N THR A 284 8.09 13.33 -7.87
CA THR A 284 7.72 14.69 -8.29
C THR A 284 7.12 14.70 -9.70
N LEU A 285 7.43 13.72 -10.54
CA LEU A 285 6.91 13.64 -11.91
C LEU A 285 5.40 13.44 -11.97
N SER A 286 4.83 12.65 -11.04
CA SER A 286 3.38 12.50 -10.98
C SER A 286 2.66 13.80 -10.63
N GLY A 287 3.29 14.66 -9.81
CA GLY A 287 2.79 16.00 -9.53
C GLY A 287 2.84 16.89 -10.78
N ALA A 288 4.01 16.97 -11.43
CA ALA A 288 4.19 17.75 -12.65
C ALA A 288 3.21 17.32 -13.77
N PHE A 289 2.96 16.02 -13.93
CA PHE A 289 1.95 15.57 -14.88
C PHE A 289 0.52 15.97 -14.46
N THR A 290 0.24 16.01 -13.16
CA THR A 290 -1.05 16.54 -12.66
C THR A 290 -1.21 18.02 -13.01
N ASP A 291 -0.15 18.83 -12.91
CA ASP A 291 -0.19 20.25 -13.28
C ASP A 291 -0.49 20.43 -14.78
N ILE A 292 0.10 19.59 -15.65
CA ILE A 292 -0.23 19.54 -17.07
C ILE A 292 -1.71 19.23 -17.31
N LEU A 293 -2.27 18.24 -16.59
CA LEU A 293 -3.69 17.88 -16.71
C LEU A 293 -4.62 19.01 -16.26
N ILE A 294 -4.21 19.78 -15.25
CA ILE A 294 -4.95 20.95 -14.78
C ILE A 294 -4.89 22.06 -15.84
N ALA A 295 -3.71 22.34 -16.39
CA ALA A 295 -3.53 23.33 -17.45
C ALA A 295 -4.35 22.98 -18.71
N ALA A 296 -4.47 21.69 -19.05
CA ALA A 296 -5.29 21.20 -20.16
C ALA A 296 -6.81 21.16 -19.85
N GLY A 297 -7.24 21.59 -18.67
CA GLY A 297 -8.66 21.58 -18.26
C GLY A 297 -9.26 20.19 -18.08
N ILE A 298 -8.41 19.14 -17.98
CA ILE A 298 -8.83 17.73 -17.86
C ILE A 298 -9.00 17.36 -16.39
N ARG A 299 -8.29 18.02 -15.51
CA ARG A 299 -8.32 17.77 -14.07
C ARG A 299 -8.52 19.06 -13.30
N THR A 300 -9.34 19.01 -12.26
CA THR A 300 -9.49 20.15 -11.35
C THR A 300 -8.38 20.16 -10.30
N ALA A 301 -7.92 21.35 -9.95
CA ALA A 301 -6.98 21.53 -8.84
C ALA A 301 -7.66 21.13 -7.53
N SER A 302 -6.99 20.30 -6.73
CA SER A 302 -7.47 19.98 -5.38
C SER A 302 -7.15 21.15 -4.45
N LYS A 303 -8.11 21.60 -3.65
CA LYS A 303 -7.87 22.58 -2.58
C LYS A 303 -7.03 21.95 -1.46
N ALA A 304 -6.29 22.76 -0.73
CA ALA A 304 -5.55 22.29 0.45
C ALA A 304 -6.56 21.68 1.45
N GLY A 305 -6.34 20.42 1.83
CA GLY A 305 -7.24 19.66 2.71
C GLY A 305 -8.23 18.74 2.02
N ASP A 306 -8.42 18.84 0.71
CA ASP A 306 -9.29 17.92 -0.02
C ASP A 306 -8.73 16.49 -0.04
N LYS A 307 -9.61 15.51 0.14
CA LYS A 307 -9.27 14.10 -0.09
C LYS A 307 -8.89 13.93 -1.55
N ARG A 308 -7.70 13.38 -1.83
CA ARG A 308 -7.25 13.09 -3.20
C ARG A 308 -8.30 12.27 -3.93
N ASP A 309 -8.89 12.84 -4.98
CA ASP A 309 -9.78 12.10 -5.88
C ASP A 309 -8.93 11.16 -6.75
N HIS A 310 -8.87 9.89 -6.36
CA HIS A 310 -8.15 8.85 -7.07
C HIS A 310 -8.85 8.38 -8.35
N SER A 311 -10.07 8.88 -8.64
CA SER A 311 -10.77 8.61 -9.90
C SER A 311 -10.26 9.46 -11.05
N GLN A 312 -9.54 10.54 -10.75
CA GLN A 312 -9.03 11.46 -11.76
C GLN A 312 -7.88 10.82 -12.57
N LEU A 313 -7.77 11.26 -13.82
CA LEU A 313 -6.74 10.81 -14.74
C LEU A 313 -5.33 11.10 -14.21
N SER A 314 -4.38 10.21 -14.53
CA SER A 314 -2.98 10.28 -14.15
C SER A 314 -2.13 9.71 -15.29
N PHE A 315 -0.80 9.82 -15.25
CA PHE A 315 0.07 9.24 -16.27
C PHE A 315 -0.23 7.75 -16.52
N HIS A 316 -0.56 7.01 -15.47
CA HIS A 316 -0.93 5.59 -15.62
C HIS A 316 -2.23 5.37 -16.43
N SER A 317 -3.06 6.40 -16.56
CA SER A 317 -4.27 6.34 -17.40
C SER A 317 -3.95 6.29 -18.91
N LEU A 318 -2.75 6.71 -19.33
CA LEU A 318 -2.25 6.51 -20.71
C LEU A 318 -2.08 5.01 -21.00
N ARG A 319 -1.55 4.25 -20.03
CA ARG A 319 -1.45 2.79 -20.16
C ARG A 319 -2.84 2.14 -20.22
N HIS A 320 -3.82 2.65 -19.47
CA HIS A 320 -5.21 2.20 -19.59
C HIS A 320 -5.76 2.46 -20.99
N ALA A 321 -5.46 3.63 -21.58
CA ALA A 321 -5.86 3.99 -22.92
C ALA A 321 -5.22 3.07 -23.97
N ALA A 322 -3.91 2.79 -23.87
CA ALA A 322 -3.20 1.86 -24.74
C ALA A 322 -3.85 0.45 -24.72
N VAL A 323 -4.11 -0.10 -23.53
CA VAL A 323 -4.76 -1.41 -23.37
C VAL A 323 -6.17 -1.41 -23.98
N SER A 324 -6.94 -0.34 -23.76
CA SER A 324 -8.30 -0.22 -24.31
C SER A 324 -8.28 -0.12 -25.85
N ALA A 325 -7.33 0.65 -26.40
CA ALA A 325 -7.16 0.76 -27.85
C ALA A 325 -6.77 -0.57 -28.50
N LEU A 326 -5.81 -1.31 -27.92
CA LEU A 326 -5.41 -2.63 -28.43
C LEU A 326 -6.59 -3.62 -28.42
N LYS A 327 -7.37 -3.62 -27.34
CA LYS A 327 -8.56 -4.48 -27.24
C LYS A 327 -9.67 -4.09 -28.22
N ALA A 328 -9.91 -2.80 -28.39
CA ALA A 328 -10.88 -2.30 -29.38
C ALA A 328 -10.47 -2.65 -30.80
N ALA A 329 -9.16 -2.76 -31.09
CA ALA A 329 -8.62 -3.23 -32.36
C ALA A 329 -8.60 -4.77 -32.50
N GLY A 330 -9.22 -5.52 -31.57
CA GLY A 330 -9.31 -6.99 -31.65
C GLY A 330 -8.01 -7.73 -31.27
N VAL A 331 -7.01 -7.03 -30.71
CA VAL A 331 -5.75 -7.66 -30.29
C VAL A 331 -6.02 -8.61 -29.12
N SER A 332 -5.53 -9.84 -29.23
CA SER A 332 -5.73 -10.85 -28.19
C SER A 332 -5.25 -10.39 -26.80
N GLN A 333 -5.87 -10.95 -25.76
CA GLN A 333 -5.47 -10.62 -24.39
C GLN A 333 -4.00 -10.96 -24.13
N ALA A 334 -3.52 -12.09 -24.64
CA ALA A 334 -2.13 -12.51 -24.49
C ALA A 334 -1.17 -11.50 -25.14
N ALA A 335 -1.42 -11.09 -26.39
CA ALA A 335 -0.61 -10.09 -27.10
C ALA A 335 -0.68 -8.72 -26.41
N THR A 336 -1.85 -8.31 -25.94
CA THR A 336 -2.01 -7.06 -25.15
C THR A 336 -1.20 -7.11 -23.85
N MET A 337 -1.22 -8.24 -23.14
CA MET A 337 -0.44 -8.42 -21.90
C MET A 337 1.06 -8.36 -22.17
N GLU A 338 1.52 -9.01 -23.23
CA GLU A 338 2.92 -9.00 -23.63
C GLU A 338 3.37 -7.58 -24.03
N PHE A 339 2.58 -6.91 -24.88
CA PHE A 339 2.85 -5.55 -25.34
C PHE A 339 3.02 -4.53 -24.19
N VAL A 340 2.15 -4.58 -23.19
CA VAL A 340 2.22 -3.62 -22.07
C VAL A 340 3.02 -4.16 -20.87
N GLY A 341 3.40 -5.42 -20.83
CA GLY A 341 4.09 -6.07 -19.71
C GLY A 341 3.19 -6.22 -18.47
N HIS A 342 2.04 -6.90 -18.63
CA HIS A 342 1.22 -7.36 -17.51
C HIS A 342 1.57 -8.80 -17.16
N ASP A 343 1.71 -9.08 -15.85
CA ASP A 343 2.10 -10.39 -15.34
C ASP A 343 0.89 -11.30 -15.05
N SER A 344 -0.34 -10.76 -15.04
CA SER A 344 -1.56 -11.53 -14.78
C SER A 344 -2.75 -11.11 -15.65
N ALA A 345 -3.58 -12.09 -16.01
CA ALA A 345 -4.84 -11.89 -16.72
C ALA A 345 -5.83 -11.01 -15.89
N GLU A 346 -5.80 -11.12 -14.57
CA GLU A 346 -6.59 -10.32 -13.63
C GLU A 346 -6.27 -8.82 -13.75
N MET A 347 -4.98 -8.48 -13.88
CA MET A 347 -4.55 -7.10 -14.13
C MET A 347 -5.01 -6.60 -15.50
N SER A 348 -5.02 -7.46 -16.52
CA SER A 348 -5.55 -7.11 -17.86
C SER A 348 -7.07 -6.98 -17.85
N GLY A 349 -7.80 -7.78 -17.07
CA GLY A 349 -9.26 -7.75 -16.93
C GLY A 349 -9.80 -6.48 -16.30
N ILE A 350 -9.05 -5.86 -15.39
CA ILE A 350 -9.42 -4.58 -14.73
C ILE A 350 -9.60 -3.44 -15.77
N TYR A 351 -8.95 -3.56 -16.93
CA TYR A 351 -8.93 -2.56 -17.99
C TYR A 351 -9.90 -2.86 -19.16
N THR A 352 -10.76 -3.89 -19.02
CA THR A 352 -11.64 -4.31 -20.10
C THR A 352 -13.03 -3.74 -19.91
N HIS A 353 -13.38 -2.71 -20.68
CA HIS A 353 -14.74 -2.48 -21.14
C HIS A 353 -14.80 -3.00 -22.57
N VAL A 354 -15.35 -4.20 -22.75
CA VAL A 354 -15.69 -4.72 -24.07
C VAL A 354 -16.95 -3.97 -24.50
N GLY A 355 -16.82 -3.08 -25.48
CA GLY A 355 -17.97 -2.38 -26.06
C GLY A 355 -18.81 -3.31 -26.96
N LEU A 356 -20.06 -2.94 -27.21
CA LEU A 356 -20.97 -3.68 -28.08
C LEU A 356 -20.37 -4.01 -29.46
N PRO A 357 -19.64 -3.09 -30.14
CA PRO A 357 -19.01 -3.40 -31.44
C PRO A 357 -18.03 -4.56 -31.42
N ALA A 358 -17.29 -4.75 -30.33
CA ALA A 358 -16.36 -5.89 -30.19
C ALA A 358 -17.11 -7.22 -29.95
N LEU A 359 -18.28 -7.17 -29.32
CA LEU A 359 -19.14 -8.34 -29.16
C LEU A 359 -19.84 -8.71 -30.49
N GLU A 360 -20.27 -7.72 -31.27
CA GLU A 360 -20.83 -7.91 -32.59
C GLU A 360 -19.80 -8.52 -33.55
N HIS A 361 -18.55 -8.03 -33.56
CA HIS A 361 -17.47 -8.61 -34.33
C HIS A 361 -17.15 -10.04 -33.88
N ALA A 362 -17.17 -10.32 -32.57
CA ALA A 362 -16.96 -11.68 -32.08
C ALA A 362 -18.10 -12.62 -32.49
N ALA A 363 -19.35 -12.15 -32.44
CA ALA A 363 -20.50 -12.95 -32.91
C ALA A 363 -20.44 -13.24 -34.40
N ALA A 364 -20.04 -12.28 -35.24
CA ALA A 364 -19.86 -12.45 -36.68
C ALA A 364 -18.70 -13.40 -37.06
N ALA A 365 -17.75 -13.61 -36.13
CA ALA A 365 -16.65 -14.55 -36.34
C ALA A 365 -17.00 -16.01 -36.05
N ILE A 366 -18.22 -16.32 -35.56
CA ILE A 366 -18.68 -17.69 -35.36
C ILE A 366 -19.08 -18.29 -36.73
N PRO A 367 -18.46 -19.43 -37.14
CA PRO A 367 -18.84 -20.08 -38.41
C PRO A 367 -20.31 -20.51 -38.42
N GLU A 368 -20.94 -20.37 -39.56
CA GLU A 368 -22.27 -20.97 -39.80
C GLU A 368 -22.18 -22.51 -39.77
N ILE A 369 -23.19 -23.18 -39.18
CA ILE A 369 -23.32 -24.64 -39.10
C ILE A 369 -24.40 -25.12 -40.04
#